data_e414ae4b8077b6187aa887e88bcf534b
#
_entry.id   e414ae4b8077b6187aa887e88bcf534b
#
_cell.length_a   1.000
_cell.length_b   1.000
_cell.length_c   1.000
_cell.angle_alpha   90.00
_cell.angle_beta   90.00
_cell.angle_gamma   90.00
#
_symmetry.space_group_name_H-M   'P 1'
#
loop_
_entity.id
_entity.type
_entity.pdbx_description
1 polymer ?
#
loop_
_entity_poly.entity_id
_entity_poly.type
_entity_poly.pdbx_seq_one_letter_code
_entity_poly.pdbx_strand_id
1 'polypeptide(L)'
;MAKKQSNYSWKIFTGIMMAAILVMGVVRLYEWYREQSSSFVRYDAFGIELPAEYEIHGIDVSKYQQVINWDLVKQMNVEGVMIGFAFIKATEGNVNQDRYFKRNWSKAQESGVARGAYHFFLATKSGRTQAENFIKTVNLEKGDLPPVFDVEQTYGVNNLALKSRVKEWLDIVEEHYGVKPIIYTNVDFYKSHLQDEFDSYPLWVAHYLQQRKPRIYRDWHFWQHSEAGRVNGIASRVDFNVFYGDSTDFKNLLLSE
;
A
#
# COMPACT_ATOMS: atom_id res chain seq x y z
N MET A 1 -49.35 -49.59 5.88
CA MET A 1 -48.51 -48.97 6.96
C MET A 1 -47.24 -48.23 6.45
N ALA A 2 -47.07 -47.90 5.17
CA ALA A 2 -45.85 -47.32 4.61
C ALA A 2 -45.80 -45.76 4.52
N LYS A 3 -46.90 -45.06 4.76
CA LYS A 3 -46.98 -43.58 4.58
C LYS A 3 -46.45 -42.72 5.76
N LYS A 4 -46.21 -43.31 6.93
CA LYS A 4 -45.81 -42.57 8.14
C LYS A 4 -44.29 -42.37 8.27
N GLN A 5 -43.48 -43.21 7.61
CA GLN A 5 -42.00 -43.14 7.67
C GLN A 5 -41.42 -42.03 6.78
N SER A 6 -42.04 -41.73 5.64
CA SER A 6 -41.60 -40.68 4.69
C SER A 6 -41.66 -39.26 5.27
N ASN A 7 -42.65 -38.97 6.12
CA ASN A 7 -42.81 -37.62 6.70
C ASN A 7 -41.79 -37.33 7.83
N TYR A 8 -41.24 -38.34 8.46
CA TYR A 8 -40.25 -38.15 9.53
C TYR A 8 -38.87 -37.82 8.98
N SER A 9 -38.43 -38.51 7.94
CA SER A 9 -37.16 -38.26 7.25
C SER A 9 -37.12 -36.87 6.63
N TRP A 10 -38.23 -36.42 6.04
CA TRP A 10 -38.33 -35.06 5.47
C TRP A 10 -38.22 -33.96 6.56
N LYS A 11 -38.84 -34.16 7.73
CA LYS A 11 -38.73 -33.22 8.86
C LYS A 11 -37.32 -33.14 9.43
N ILE A 12 -36.58 -34.25 9.48
CA ILE A 12 -35.19 -34.27 9.89
C ILE A 12 -34.34 -33.55 8.87
N PHE A 13 -34.52 -33.82 7.58
CA PHE A 13 -33.77 -33.17 6.51
C PHE A 13 -34.01 -31.63 6.50
N THR A 14 -35.24 -31.18 6.62
CA THR A 14 -35.57 -29.75 6.71
C THR A 14 -34.98 -29.10 7.97
N GLY A 15 -34.96 -29.82 9.10
CA GLY A 15 -34.33 -29.37 10.34
C GLY A 15 -32.83 -29.18 10.20
N ILE A 16 -32.12 -30.13 9.59
CA ILE A 16 -30.66 -30.05 9.31
C ILE A 16 -30.38 -28.91 8.34
N MET A 17 -31.17 -28.74 7.29
CA MET A 17 -30.99 -27.65 6.32
C MET A 17 -31.21 -26.28 6.95
N MET A 18 -32.22 -26.11 7.80
CA MET A 18 -32.43 -24.88 8.55
C MET A 18 -31.29 -24.59 9.53
N ALA A 19 -30.78 -25.61 10.23
CA ALA A 19 -29.61 -25.45 11.10
C ALA A 19 -28.35 -25.02 10.32
N ALA A 20 -28.11 -25.62 9.14
CA ALA A 20 -27.00 -25.26 8.27
C ALA A 20 -27.09 -23.78 7.76
N ILE A 21 -28.31 -23.36 7.38
CA ILE A 21 -28.56 -21.95 6.97
C ILE A 21 -28.32 -21.00 8.14
N LEU A 22 -28.77 -21.38 9.34
CA LEU A 22 -28.58 -20.55 10.54
C LEU A 22 -27.09 -20.45 10.90
N VAL A 23 -26.33 -21.53 10.83
CA VAL A 23 -24.87 -21.53 11.05
C VAL A 23 -24.18 -20.64 10.01
N MET A 24 -24.52 -20.79 8.73
CA MET A 24 -23.98 -19.90 7.67
C MET A 24 -24.33 -18.43 7.94
N GLY A 25 -25.54 -18.14 8.34
CA GLY A 25 -25.96 -16.78 8.70
C GLY A 25 -25.17 -16.21 9.88
N VAL A 26 -24.91 -17.02 10.91
CA VAL A 26 -24.08 -16.59 12.06
C VAL A 26 -22.64 -16.39 11.66
N VAL A 27 -22.06 -17.28 10.83
CA VAL A 27 -20.69 -17.12 10.31
C VAL A 27 -20.57 -15.84 9.49
N ARG A 28 -21.50 -15.59 8.57
CA ARG A 28 -21.53 -14.35 7.76
C ARG A 28 -21.72 -13.10 8.61
N LEU A 29 -22.57 -13.17 9.63
CA LEU A 29 -22.76 -12.05 10.57
C LEU A 29 -21.51 -11.80 11.40
N TYR A 30 -20.81 -12.86 11.82
CA TYR A 30 -19.55 -12.75 12.55
C TYR A 30 -18.44 -12.19 11.66
N GLU A 31 -18.29 -12.66 10.42
CA GLU A 31 -17.35 -12.10 9.43
C GLU A 31 -17.64 -10.62 9.17
N TRP A 32 -18.92 -10.28 8.94
CA TRP A 32 -19.35 -8.90 8.78
C TRP A 32 -19.05 -8.04 10.03
N TYR A 33 -19.33 -8.53 11.23
CA TYR A 33 -19.01 -7.85 12.48
C TYR A 33 -17.49 -7.68 12.66
N ARG A 34 -16.70 -8.69 12.36
CA ARG A 34 -15.23 -8.64 12.39
C ARG A 34 -14.68 -7.65 11.39
N GLU A 35 -15.21 -7.62 10.17
CA GLU A 35 -14.87 -6.60 9.16
C GLU A 35 -15.30 -5.18 9.58
N GLN A 36 -16.32 -5.06 10.43
CA GLN A 36 -16.77 -3.79 11.00
C GLN A 36 -15.90 -3.30 12.18
N SER A 37 -15.14 -4.16 12.82
CA SER A 37 -14.45 -3.89 14.08
C SER A 37 -12.93 -3.70 13.92
N SER A 38 -12.45 -3.20 12.78
CA SER A 38 -11.05 -2.78 12.70
C SER A 38 -10.81 -1.64 13.70
N SER A 39 -10.15 -2.01 14.78
CA SER A 39 -9.88 -1.08 15.88
C SER A 39 -8.59 -0.34 15.61
N PHE A 40 -8.66 0.97 15.51
CA PHE A 40 -7.48 1.80 15.60
C PHE A 40 -7.05 1.89 17.07
N VAL A 41 -5.77 1.63 17.31
CA VAL A 41 -5.16 1.72 18.65
C VAL A 41 -4.23 2.91 18.68
N ARG A 42 -4.35 3.71 19.73
CA ARG A 42 -3.50 4.87 19.96
C ARG A 42 -2.13 4.43 20.46
N TYR A 43 -1.09 4.87 19.76
CA TYR A 43 0.31 4.70 20.14
C TYR A 43 0.93 6.08 20.39
N ASP A 44 1.09 6.47 21.64
CA ASP A 44 1.55 7.82 22.00
C ASP A 44 2.97 8.10 21.49
N ALA A 45 3.83 7.10 21.43
CA ALA A 45 5.19 7.24 20.90
C ALA A 45 5.18 7.59 19.39
N PHE A 46 4.26 7.01 18.61
CA PHE A 46 4.05 7.40 17.20
C PHE A 46 3.20 8.67 17.07
N GLY A 47 2.47 9.06 18.10
CA GLY A 47 1.61 10.24 18.12
C GLY A 47 0.33 10.12 17.29
N ILE A 48 0.00 8.92 16.81
CA ILE A 48 -1.15 8.62 15.96
C ILE A 48 -1.85 7.34 16.40
N GLU A 49 -3.01 7.08 15.85
CA GLU A 49 -3.67 5.78 15.92
C GLU A 49 -3.24 4.93 14.73
N LEU A 50 -2.97 3.64 14.97
CA LEU A 50 -2.63 2.66 13.94
C LEU A 50 -3.75 1.63 13.82
N PRO A 51 -4.04 1.15 12.59
CA PRO A 51 -4.98 0.06 12.38
C PRO A 51 -4.39 -1.25 12.90
N ALA A 52 -4.97 -1.81 13.97
CA ALA A 52 -4.43 -2.94 14.74
C ALA A 52 -4.45 -4.29 14.01
N GLU A 53 -5.15 -4.38 12.87
CA GLU A 53 -5.29 -5.62 12.10
C GLU A 53 -4.11 -5.91 11.15
N TYR A 54 -3.21 -4.93 10.94
CA TYR A 54 -2.08 -5.07 10.04
C TYR A 54 -0.77 -5.24 10.82
N GLU A 55 0.01 -6.24 10.42
CA GLU A 55 1.25 -6.61 11.13
C GLU A 55 2.46 -5.81 10.64
N ILE A 56 2.44 -5.36 9.39
CA ILE A 56 3.60 -4.74 8.75
C ILE A 56 3.33 -3.26 8.52
N HIS A 57 4.06 -2.45 9.28
CA HIS A 57 3.98 -1.00 9.22
C HIS A 57 5.18 -0.41 8.51
N GLY A 58 4.96 0.68 7.81
CA GLY A 58 6.01 1.42 7.11
C GLY A 58 5.76 2.91 7.12
N ILE A 59 6.69 3.61 6.52
CA ILE A 59 6.65 5.07 6.36
C ILE A 59 6.95 5.45 4.93
N ASP A 60 6.59 6.68 4.55
CA ASP A 60 7.16 7.26 3.35
C ASP A 60 7.80 8.61 3.62
N VAL A 61 8.88 8.89 2.90
CA VAL A 61 9.77 10.01 3.18
C VAL A 61 10.28 10.66 1.90
N SER A 62 10.62 11.94 2.02
CA SER A 62 11.20 12.73 0.95
C SER A 62 12.22 13.74 1.52
N LYS A 63 12.61 14.71 0.72
CA LYS A 63 13.43 15.84 1.16
C LYS A 63 12.89 16.57 2.40
N TYR A 64 11.61 16.46 2.70
CA TYR A 64 10.98 17.10 3.86
C TYR A 64 11.44 16.49 5.18
N GLN A 65 11.72 15.19 5.22
CA GLN A 65 12.26 14.49 6.38
C GLN A 65 13.79 14.67 6.51
N GLN A 66 14.45 15.23 5.49
CA GLN A 66 15.87 15.58 5.48
C GLN A 66 16.79 14.37 5.78
N VAL A 67 17.71 14.57 6.74
CA VAL A 67 18.66 13.56 7.20
C VAL A 67 17.99 12.67 8.23
N ILE A 68 17.82 11.41 7.90
CA ILE A 68 17.19 10.39 8.75
C ILE A 68 18.28 9.53 9.39
N ASN A 69 18.12 9.21 10.67
CA ASN A 69 18.89 8.18 11.36
C ASN A 69 18.13 6.85 11.27
N TRP A 70 18.46 6.06 10.26
CA TRP A 70 17.77 4.83 9.95
C TRP A 70 17.97 3.73 10.99
N ASP A 71 19.08 3.75 11.75
CA ASP A 71 19.30 2.81 12.85
C ASP A 71 18.27 3.05 13.97
N LEU A 72 17.97 4.31 14.28
CA LEU A 72 16.92 4.65 15.25
C LEU A 72 15.52 4.32 14.72
N VAL A 73 15.28 4.47 13.43
CA VAL A 73 14.03 4.04 12.79
C VAL A 73 13.85 2.53 12.96
N LYS A 74 14.86 1.73 12.63
CA LYS A 74 14.84 0.26 12.71
C LYS A 74 14.70 -0.25 14.14
N GLN A 75 15.35 0.41 15.09
CA GLN A 75 15.32 0.01 16.51
C GLN A 75 14.04 0.42 17.22
N MET A 76 13.24 1.32 16.64
CA MET A 76 12.00 1.75 17.28
C MET A 76 11.01 0.59 17.31
N ASN A 77 10.68 0.16 18.52
CA ASN A 77 9.67 -0.85 18.80
C ASN A 77 8.72 -0.31 19.88
N VAL A 78 7.46 -0.21 19.54
CA VAL A 78 6.41 0.30 20.44
C VAL A 78 5.35 -0.78 20.56
N GLU A 79 5.35 -1.50 21.67
CA GLU A 79 4.40 -2.57 21.95
C GLU A 79 4.36 -3.66 20.85
N GLY A 80 5.52 -3.97 20.24
CA GLY A 80 5.65 -4.92 19.16
C GLY A 80 5.54 -4.31 17.75
N VAL A 81 5.07 -3.08 17.61
CA VAL A 81 5.00 -2.37 16.32
C VAL A 81 6.37 -1.80 15.95
N MET A 82 6.87 -2.19 14.79
CA MET A 82 8.14 -1.74 14.22
C MET A 82 7.95 -1.22 12.80
N ILE A 83 8.88 -0.36 12.35
CA ILE A 83 8.92 0.06 10.95
C ILE A 83 9.63 -1.01 10.12
N GLY A 84 8.85 -1.73 9.32
CA GLY A 84 9.32 -2.83 8.46
C GLY A 84 9.80 -2.37 7.10
N PHE A 85 9.20 -1.30 6.55
CA PHE A 85 9.54 -0.78 5.22
C PHE A 85 9.46 0.75 5.15
N ALA A 86 10.09 1.30 4.09
CA ALA A 86 9.99 2.72 3.78
C ALA A 86 9.94 2.97 2.28
N PHE A 87 9.03 3.81 1.82
CA PHE A 87 9.07 4.38 0.48
C PHE A 87 9.83 5.71 0.50
N ILE A 88 10.80 5.87 -0.39
CA ILE A 88 11.73 7.01 -0.41
C ILE A 88 11.60 7.73 -1.74
N LYS A 89 11.29 9.04 -1.72
CA LYS A 89 11.21 9.84 -2.94
C LYS A 89 12.55 9.85 -3.66
N ALA A 90 12.55 9.39 -4.91
CA ALA A 90 13.73 9.40 -5.75
C ALA A 90 13.72 10.58 -6.71
N THR A 91 12.62 10.75 -7.44
CA THR A 91 12.55 11.73 -8.53
C THR A 91 11.17 12.40 -8.61
N GLU A 92 11.11 13.50 -9.34
CA GLU A 92 9.90 14.24 -9.65
C GLU A 92 10.00 14.85 -11.05
N GLY A 93 9.00 14.62 -11.89
CA GLY A 93 9.01 15.15 -13.25
C GLY A 93 10.23 14.70 -14.05
N ASN A 94 10.60 15.49 -15.07
CA ASN A 94 11.59 15.07 -16.06
C ASN A 94 13.04 15.04 -15.55
N VAL A 95 13.38 15.86 -14.54
CA VAL A 95 14.79 16.12 -14.19
C VAL A 95 15.06 16.23 -12.69
N ASN A 96 14.04 16.43 -11.87
CA ASN A 96 14.25 16.64 -10.45
C ASN A 96 14.58 15.32 -9.76
N GLN A 97 15.64 15.33 -8.96
CA GLN A 97 16.01 14.25 -8.06
C GLN A 97 15.89 14.75 -6.62
N ASP A 98 15.38 13.91 -5.72
CA ASP A 98 15.32 14.27 -4.31
C ASP A 98 16.75 14.34 -3.74
N ARG A 99 17.09 15.49 -3.15
CA ARG A 99 18.48 15.76 -2.69
C ARG A 99 18.96 14.82 -1.58
N TYR A 100 18.03 14.19 -0.85
CA TYR A 100 18.36 13.24 0.20
C TYR A 100 18.20 11.78 -0.23
N PHE A 101 17.73 11.52 -1.47
CA PHE A 101 17.45 10.16 -1.94
C PHE A 101 18.66 9.24 -1.77
N LYS A 102 19.77 9.55 -2.39
CA LYS A 102 20.95 8.67 -2.38
C LYS A 102 21.38 8.28 -0.98
N ARG A 103 21.41 9.26 -0.07
CA ARG A 103 21.77 9.03 1.32
C ARG A 103 20.75 8.16 2.04
N ASN A 104 19.47 8.52 1.98
CA ASN A 104 18.42 7.80 2.68
C ASN A 104 18.24 6.39 2.10
N TRP A 105 18.39 6.23 0.79
CA TRP A 105 18.37 4.96 0.09
C TRP A 105 19.44 3.99 0.62
N SER A 106 20.71 4.41 0.64
CA SER A 106 21.82 3.58 1.15
C SER A 106 21.62 3.28 2.64
N LYS A 107 21.28 4.28 3.46
CA LYS A 107 21.19 4.09 4.91
C LYS A 107 19.99 3.26 5.35
N ALA A 108 18.87 3.28 4.63
CA ALA A 108 17.73 2.38 4.89
C ALA A 108 18.15 0.91 4.69
N GLN A 109 18.86 0.61 3.60
CA GLN A 109 19.38 -0.72 3.34
C GLN A 109 20.36 -1.18 4.41
N GLU A 110 21.36 -0.35 4.73
CA GLU A 110 22.38 -0.66 5.74
C GLU A 110 21.76 -0.99 7.10
N SER A 111 20.63 -0.33 7.45
CA SER A 111 19.89 -0.57 8.71
C SER A 111 18.92 -1.75 8.63
N GLY A 112 18.75 -2.38 7.46
CA GLY A 112 17.85 -3.51 7.25
C GLY A 112 16.35 -3.14 7.27
N VAL A 113 16.01 -1.91 6.86
CA VAL A 113 14.64 -1.48 6.55
C VAL A 113 14.40 -1.79 5.07
N ALA A 114 13.37 -2.56 4.75
CA ALA A 114 12.98 -2.80 3.36
C ALA A 114 12.61 -1.45 2.70
N ARG A 115 13.15 -1.21 1.51
CA ARG A 115 13.04 0.11 0.89
C ARG A 115 12.38 0.02 -0.49
N GLY A 116 11.60 1.03 -0.86
CA GLY A 116 11.05 1.24 -2.19
C GLY A 116 11.29 2.68 -2.64
N ALA A 117 11.59 2.86 -3.91
CA ALA A 117 11.79 4.20 -4.49
C ALA A 117 10.53 4.68 -5.19
N TYR A 118 10.13 5.95 -4.98
CA TYR A 118 8.99 6.50 -5.69
C TYR A 118 9.32 7.70 -6.58
N HIS A 119 8.57 7.79 -7.69
CA HIS A 119 8.60 8.90 -8.62
C HIS A 119 7.32 9.72 -8.50
N PHE A 120 7.43 11.00 -8.18
CA PHE A 120 6.30 11.93 -8.20
C PHE A 120 6.01 12.40 -9.62
N PHE A 121 4.85 12.00 -10.15
CA PHE A 121 4.49 12.20 -11.54
C PHE A 121 3.87 13.56 -11.80
N LEU A 122 4.36 14.24 -12.82
CA LEU A 122 3.78 15.48 -13.34
C LEU A 122 3.00 15.19 -14.62
N ALA A 123 1.67 15.14 -14.54
CA ALA A 123 0.81 14.79 -15.67
C ALA A 123 0.98 15.69 -16.91
N THR A 124 1.51 16.89 -16.75
CA THR A 124 1.81 17.81 -17.86
C THR A 124 3.07 17.45 -18.66
N LYS A 125 3.86 16.49 -18.19
CA LYS A 125 5.14 16.08 -18.80
C LYS A 125 5.01 14.73 -19.47
N SER A 126 5.98 14.39 -20.38
CA SER A 126 6.03 13.08 -21.03
C SER A 126 6.25 11.96 -20.01
N GLY A 127 5.53 10.85 -20.15
CA GLY A 127 5.74 9.64 -19.37
C GLY A 127 7.15 9.10 -19.55
N ARG A 128 7.61 9.02 -20.80
CA ARG A 128 8.96 8.56 -21.18
C ARG A 128 10.09 9.31 -20.46
N THR A 129 10.10 10.62 -20.56
CA THR A 129 11.20 11.41 -19.97
C THR A 129 11.21 11.34 -18.45
N GLN A 130 10.04 11.15 -17.82
CA GLN A 130 9.93 10.92 -16.38
C GLN A 130 10.40 9.51 -15.99
N ALA A 131 10.08 8.48 -16.79
CA ALA A 131 10.58 7.12 -16.61
C ALA A 131 12.12 7.08 -16.74
N GLU A 132 12.68 7.74 -17.74
CA GLU A 132 14.13 7.85 -17.95
C GLU A 132 14.83 8.55 -16.76
N ASN A 133 14.24 9.62 -16.20
CA ASN A 133 14.75 10.28 -15.00
C ASN A 133 14.77 9.32 -13.80
N PHE A 134 13.71 8.53 -13.61
CA PHE A 134 13.63 7.54 -12.54
C PHE A 134 14.68 6.43 -12.72
N ILE A 135 14.73 5.80 -13.86
CA ILE A 135 15.66 4.70 -14.19
C ILE A 135 17.12 5.14 -14.03
N LYS A 136 17.46 6.36 -14.48
CA LYS A 136 18.82 6.93 -14.31
C LYS A 136 19.21 7.14 -12.84
N THR A 137 18.23 7.33 -11.96
CA THR A 137 18.44 7.72 -10.56
C THR A 137 18.43 6.52 -9.61
N VAL A 138 17.58 5.53 -9.89
CA VAL A 138 17.30 4.40 -9.00
C VAL A 138 17.99 3.15 -9.53
N ASN A 139 18.78 2.53 -8.67
CA ASN A 139 19.26 1.17 -8.88
C ASN A 139 18.61 0.27 -7.84
N LEU A 140 17.79 -0.67 -8.30
CA LEU A 140 17.11 -1.63 -7.44
C LEU A 140 18.01 -2.86 -7.24
N GLU A 141 17.92 -3.41 -6.04
CA GLU A 141 18.68 -4.59 -5.63
C GLU A 141 17.74 -5.64 -5.02
N LYS A 142 18.25 -6.85 -4.88
CA LYS A 142 17.53 -7.91 -4.18
C LYS A 142 17.10 -7.47 -2.77
N GLY A 143 15.83 -7.70 -2.45
CA GLY A 143 15.22 -7.28 -1.19
C GLY A 143 14.61 -5.88 -1.20
N ASP A 144 14.77 -5.12 -2.30
CA ASP A 144 14.03 -3.87 -2.49
C ASP A 144 12.57 -4.14 -2.88
N LEU A 145 11.69 -3.20 -2.59
CA LEU A 145 10.31 -3.18 -3.09
C LEU A 145 10.29 -2.77 -4.57
N PRO A 146 9.27 -3.17 -5.34
CA PRO A 146 9.09 -2.70 -6.71
C PRO A 146 9.09 -1.17 -6.82
N PRO A 147 9.42 -0.62 -8.02
CA PRO A 147 9.34 0.81 -8.28
C PRO A 147 7.95 1.35 -7.95
N VAL A 148 7.87 2.59 -7.46
CA VAL A 148 6.58 3.22 -7.16
C VAL A 148 6.34 4.42 -8.07
N PHE A 149 5.15 4.45 -8.66
CA PHE A 149 4.63 5.51 -9.50
C PHE A 149 3.57 6.30 -8.70
N ASP A 150 3.90 7.53 -8.32
CA ASP A 150 3.05 8.41 -7.51
C ASP A 150 2.33 9.41 -8.40
N VAL A 151 1.00 9.23 -8.55
CA VAL A 151 0.14 10.07 -9.39
C VAL A 151 -1.10 10.51 -8.62
N GLU A 152 -1.23 11.82 -8.40
CA GLU A 152 -2.27 12.39 -7.55
C GLU A 152 -3.00 13.58 -8.18
N GLN A 153 -2.47 14.16 -9.27
CA GLN A 153 -2.99 15.39 -9.84
C GLN A 153 -2.94 15.37 -11.37
N THR A 154 -4.01 15.87 -11.99
CA THR A 154 -4.07 15.99 -13.45
C THR A 154 -3.36 17.23 -13.97
N TYR A 155 -3.20 18.28 -13.16
CA TYR A 155 -2.71 19.59 -13.58
C TYR A 155 -3.46 20.15 -14.80
N GLY A 156 -4.75 19.85 -14.92
CA GLY A 156 -5.60 20.26 -16.05
C GLY A 156 -5.46 19.40 -17.32
N VAL A 157 -4.67 18.35 -17.29
CA VAL A 157 -4.56 17.39 -18.41
C VAL A 157 -5.83 16.53 -18.46
N ASN A 158 -6.39 16.33 -19.67
CA ASN A 158 -7.54 15.45 -19.84
C ASN A 158 -7.19 13.97 -19.60
N ASN A 159 -8.21 13.16 -19.31
CA ASN A 159 -8.01 11.76 -18.94
C ASN A 159 -7.33 10.91 -20.00
N LEU A 160 -7.59 11.15 -21.28
CA LEU A 160 -6.96 10.39 -22.37
C LEU A 160 -5.44 10.61 -22.39
N ALA A 161 -5.01 11.87 -22.35
CA ALA A 161 -3.60 12.22 -22.33
C ALA A 161 -2.92 11.80 -21.01
N LEU A 162 -3.63 11.91 -19.88
CA LEU A 162 -3.16 11.44 -18.58
C LEU A 162 -2.87 9.94 -18.63
N LYS A 163 -3.87 9.13 -19.00
CA LYS A 163 -3.74 7.66 -19.05
C LYS A 163 -2.66 7.20 -20.03
N SER A 164 -2.55 7.83 -21.20
CA SER A 164 -1.48 7.55 -22.15
C SER A 164 -0.09 7.77 -21.56
N ARG A 165 0.13 8.87 -20.80
CA ARG A 165 1.41 9.18 -20.16
C ARG A 165 1.70 8.29 -18.96
N VAL A 166 0.67 7.95 -18.19
CA VAL A 166 0.75 6.97 -17.08
C VAL A 166 1.21 5.63 -17.63
N LYS A 167 0.52 5.14 -18.66
CA LYS A 167 0.86 3.86 -19.33
C LYS A 167 2.28 3.87 -19.88
N GLU A 168 2.70 4.94 -20.55
CA GLU A 168 4.05 5.08 -21.10
C GLU A 168 5.12 4.96 -19.99
N TRP A 169 4.91 5.60 -18.83
CA TRP A 169 5.84 5.49 -17.70
C TRP A 169 5.89 4.07 -17.15
N LEU A 170 4.72 3.48 -16.90
CA LEU A 170 4.59 2.13 -16.33
C LEU A 170 5.25 1.08 -17.23
N ASP A 171 4.95 1.09 -18.53
CA ASP A 171 5.50 0.13 -19.49
C ASP A 171 7.04 0.21 -19.54
N ILE A 172 7.62 1.41 -19.60
CA ILE A 172 9.08 1.61 -19.68
C ILE A 172 9.78 1.14 -18.40
N VAL A 173 9.20 1.44 -17.23
CA VAL A 173 9.79 1.06 -15.95
C VAL A 173 9.63 -0.44 -15.68
N GLU A 174 8.48 -1.03 -16.05
CA GLU A 174 8.26 -2.47 -15.98
C GLU A 174 9.23 -3.22 -16.91
N GLU A 175 9.43 -2.75 -18.14
CA GLU A 175 10.40 -3.33 -19.08
C GLU A 175 11.84 -3.28 -18.53
N HIS A 176 12.21 -2.16 -17.91
CA HIS A 176 13.57 -1.97 -17.40
C HIS A 176 13.90 -2.83 -16.18
N TYR A 177 12.98 -2.93 -15.21
CA TYR A 177 13.23 -3.66 -13.96
C TYR A 177 12.69 -5.09 -13.95
N GLY A 178 11.90 -5.48 -14.96
CA GLY A 178 11.30 -6.81 -15.05
C GLY A 178 10.20 -7.08 -14.02
N VAL A 179 9.70 -6.04 -13.36
CA VAL A 179 8.67 -6.14 -12.31
C VAL A 179 7.64 -5.02 -12.47
N LYS A 180 6.37 -5.33 -12.20
CA LYS A 180 5.30 -4.32 -12.25
C LYS A 180 5.50 -3.25 -11.17
N PRO A 181 5.52 -1.97 -11.56
CA PRO A 181 5.51 -0.88 -10.59
C PRO A 181 4.27 -0.88 -9.70
N ILE A 182 4.42 -0.41 -8.48
CA ILE A 182 3.31 -0.11 -7.58
C ILE A 182 2.76 1.26 -7.95
N ILE A 183 1.45 1.38 -8.12
CA ILE A 183 0.80 2.68 -8.32
C ILE A 183 0.42 3.23 -6.95
N TYR A 184 0.92 4.44 -6.62
CA TYR A 184 0.42 5.22 -5.50
C TYR A 184 -0.52 6.31 -5.99
N THR A 185 -1.66 6.42 -5.32
CA THR A 185 -2.65 7.47 -5.56
C THR A 185 -3.65 7.55 -4.39
N ASN A 186 -4.47 8.60 -4.36
CA ASN A 186 -5.61 8.66 -3.44
C ASN A 186 -6.87 8.03 -4.05
N VAL A 187 -7.83 7.68 -3.18
CA VAL A 187 -9.07 6.99 -3.58
C VAL A 187 -9.87 7.75 -4.63
N ASP A 188 -9.99 9.06 -4.49
CA ASP A 188 -10.81 9.87 -5.39
C ASP A 188 -10.16 10.03 -6.77
N PHE A 189 -8.84 10.20 -6.81
CA PHE A 189 -8.09 10.24 -8.07
C PHE A 189 -8.15 8.91 -8.80
N TYR A 190 -7.99 7.79 -8.07
CA TYR A 190 -8.12 6.46 -8.67
C TYR A 190 -9.50 6.29 -9.35
N LYS A 191 -10.59 6.56 -8.60
CA LYS A 191 -11.95 6.41 -9.10
C LYS A 191 -12.28 7.32 -10.28
N SER A 192 -11.70 8.51 -10.32
CA SER A 192 -12.02 9.51 -11.34
C SER A 192 -11.17 9.40 -12.60
N HIS A 193 -9.95 8.88 -12.49
CA HIS A 193 -8.94 9.02 -13.54
C HIS A 193 -8.25 7.72 -13.96
N LEU A 194 -8.02 6.79 -13.05
CA LEU A 194 -7.29 5.55 -13.36
C LEU A 194 -8.22 4.38 -13.63
N GLN A 195 -9.08 4.03 -12.67
CA GLN A 195 -10.05 2.94 -12.75
C GLN A 195 -9.45 1.62 -13.27
N ASP A 196 -10.27 0.78 -13.88
CA ASP A 196 -10.00 -0.61 -14.24
C ASP A 196 -8.78 -0.82 -15.18
N GLU A 197 -8.38 0.22 -15.91
CA GLU A 197 -7.28 0.12 -16.90
C GLU A 197 -5.93 -0.27 -16.26
N PHE A 198 -5.74 0.13 -15.01
CA PHE A 198 -4.50 -0.11 -14.28
C PHE A 198 -4.64 -1.11 -13.12
N ASP A 199 -5.73 -1.89 -13.09
CA ASP A 199 -6.01 -2.84 -12.00
C ASP A 199 -5.03 -4.00 -11.92
N SER A 200 -4.29 -4.27 -13.00
CA SER A 200 -3.26 -5.30 -13.02
C SER A 200 -1.97 -4.92 -12.28
N TYR A 201 -1.81 -3.64 -11.87
CA TYR A 201 -0.68 -3.15 -11.11
C TYR A 201 -0.97 -3.19 -9.60
N PRO A 202 0.02 -3.51 -8.75
CA PRO A 202 -0.13 -3.37 -7.29
C PRO A 202 -0.52 -1.93 -6.93
N LEU A 203 -1.37 -1.79 -5.90
CA LEU A 203 -1.87 -0.48 -5.48
C LEU A 203 -1.38 -0.12 -4.08
N TRP A 204 -0.83 1.07 -3.95
CA TRP A 204 -0.63 1.78 -2.69
C TRP A 204 -1.61 2.96 -2.66
N VAL A 205 -2.59 2.93 -1.76
CA VAL A 205 -3.68 3.89 -1.73
C VAL A 205 -3.60 4.81 -0.51
N ALA A 206 -3.69 6.12 -0.73
CA ALA A 206 -3.86 7.10 0.33
C ALA A 206 -5.35 7.26 0.66
N HIS A 207 -5.70 7.10 1.92
CA HIS A 207 -7.04 7.36 2.41
C HIS A 207 -7.01 7.67 3.92
N TYR A 208 -6.89 8.93 4.24
CA TYR A 208 -6.80 9.41 5.61
C TYR A 208 -8.14 9.39 6.33
N LEU A 209 -8.09 9.44 7.67
CA LEU A 209 -9.27 9.52 8.54
C LEU A 209 -10.28 8.39 8.35
N GLN A 210 -9.86 7.27 7.77
CA GLN A 210 -10.69 6.08 7.68
C GLN A 210 -10.51 5.23 8.94
N GLN A 211 -11.63 4.84 9.55
CA GLN A 211 -11.63 4.03 10.78
C GLN A 211 -11.50 2.52 10.52
N ARG A 212 -11.37 2.09 9.26
CA ARG A 212 -11.37 0.67 8.90
C ARG A 212 -10.35 0.37 7.80
N LYS A 213 -10.76 0.45 6.55
CA LYS A 213 -9.95 0.19 5.37
C LYS A 213 -10.22 1.23 4.27
N PRO A 214 -9.34 1.36 3.28
CA PRO A 214 -9.59 2.22 2.14
C PRO A 214 -10.92 1.89 1.44
N ARG A 215 -11.71 2.92 1.08
CA ARG A 215 -13.00 2.75 0.38
C ARG A 215 -12.78 2.65 -1.12
N ILE A 216 -12.08 1.58 -1.54
CA ILE A 216 -11.81 1.27 -2.94
C ILE A 216 -12.34 -0.11 -3.28
N TYR A 217 -12.73 -0.34 -4.55
CA TYR A 217 -13.42 -1.58 -4.99
C TYR A 217 -12.47 -2.67 -5.49
N ARG A 218 -11.15 -2.41 -5.49
CA ARG A 218 -10.15 -3.38 -5.90
C ARG A 218 -9.22 -3.73 -4.73
N ASP A 219 -8.45 -4.78 -4.90
CA ASP A 219 -7.39 -5.14 -3.98
C ASP A 219 -6.30 -4.08 -3.96
N TRP A 220 -5.74 -3.86 -2.80
CA TRP A 220 -4.64 -2.94 -2.55
C TRP A 220 -3.56 -3.66 -1.72
N HIS A 221 -2.32 -3.21 -1.86
CA HIS A 221 -1.17 -3.80 -1.17
C HIS A 221 -0.69 -2.94 -0.01
N PHE A 222 -0.75 -1.62 -0.19
CA PHE A 222 -0.34 -0.67 0.84
C PHE A 222 -1.42 0.38 1.05
N TRP A 223 -1.56 0.81 2.30
CA TRP A 223 -2.46 1.89 2.66
C TRP A 223 -1.72 2.94 3.48
N GLN A 224 -1.65 4.17 2.94
CA GLN A 224 -1.21 5.35 3.66
C GLN A 224 -2.41 5.91 4.42
N HIS A 225 -2.37 5.75 5.75
CA HIS A 225 -3.52 6.06 6.62
C HIS A 225 -3.33 7.31 7.47
N SER A 226 -2.11 7.86 7.59
CA SER A 226 -1.81 9.05 8.38
C SER A 226 -0.59 9.80 7.82
N GLU A 227 -0.64 11.14 7.88
CA GLU A 227 0.47 12.04 7.52
C GLU A 227 1.09 12.74 8.76
N ALA A 228 0.75 12.27 9.95
CA ALA A 228 1.03 12.99 11.20
C ALA A 228 1.92 12.22 12.18
N GLY A 229 2.48 11.08 11.76
CA GLY A 229 3.24 10.20 12.63
C GLY A 229 4.59 10.75 13.06
N ARG A 230 5.15 10.15 14.11
CA ARG A 230 6.49 10.42 14.62
C ARG A 230 7.28 9.11 14.68
N VAL A 231 8.53 9.16 14.25
CA VAL A 231 9.43 8.00 14.29
C VAL A 231 10.79 8.45 14.83
N ASN A 232 11.38 7.66 15.71
CA ASN A 232 12.72 7.93 16.21
C ASN A 232 13.71 8.01 15.05
N GLY A 233 14.56 9.01 15.07
CA GLY A 233 15.52 9.25 13.96
C GLY A 233 15.01 10.15 12.86
N ILE A 234 13.74 10.61 12.92
CA ILE A 234 13.14 11.58 11.99
C ILE A 234 12.69 12.81 12.79
N ALA A 235 13.17 13.98 12.40
CA ALA A 235 12.90 15.22 13.14
C ALA A 235 11.51 15.83 12.86
N SER A 236 10.96 15.58 11.68
CA SER A 236 9.64 16.06 11.24
C SER A 236 8.58 14.98 11.37
N ARG A 237 7.33 15.33 11.09
CA ARG A 237 6.26 14.34 10.89
C ARG A 237 6.54 13.50 9.66
N VAL A 238 5.98 12.30 9.66
CA VAL A 238 6.16 11.31 8.60
C VAL A 238 4.85 10.60 8.33
N ASP A 239 4.65 10.22 7.09
CA ASP A 239 3.49 9.49 6.63
C ASP A 239 3.60 8.02 7.02
N PHE A 240 2.49 7.47 7.55
CA PHE A 240 2.41 6.09 8.02
C PHE A 240 1.59 5.23 7.09
N ASN A 241 2.13 4.05 6.86
CA ASN A 241 1.61 3.06 5.95
C ASN A 241 1.47 1.70 6.62
N VAL A 242 0.53 0.89 6.11
CA VAL A 242 0.45 -0.54 6.41
C VAL A 242 0.49 -1.34 5.12
N PHE A 243 0.99 -2.57 5.21
CA PHE A 243 0.92 -3.57 4.15
C PHE A 243 -0.27 -4.50 4.41
N TYR A 244 -1.01 -4.84 3.35
CA TYR A 244 -2.12 -5.80 3.39
C TYR A 244 -1.59 -7.20 3.07
N GLY A 245 -1.36 -7.99 4.09
CA GLY A 245 -0.84 -9.34 4.01
C GLY A 245 0.05 -9.67 5.20
N ASP A 246 0.50 -10.91 5.24
CA ASP A 246 1.44 -11.37 6.26
C ASP A 246 2.92 -11.19 5.85
N SER A 247 3.82 -11.67 6.69
CA SER A 247 5.27 -11.59 6.43
C SER A 247 5.72 -12.42 5.22
N THR A 248 4.95 -13.44 4.83
CA THR A 248 5.24 -14.26 3.64
C THR A 248 4.84 -13.49 2.38
N ASP A 249 3.65 -12.90 2.40
CA ASP A 249 3.16 -12.06 1.30
C ASP A 249 4.09 -10.88 1.05
N PHE A 250 4.54 -10.23 2.13
CA PHE A 250 5.50 -9.12 2.01
C PHE A 250 6.84 -9.56 1.40
N LYS A 251 7.39 -10.70 1.84
CA LYS A 251 8.63 -11.24 1.28
C LYS A 251 8.50 -11.61 -0.20
N ASN A 252 7.35 -12.12 -0.61
CA ASN A 252 7.07 -12.48 -2.01
C ASN A 252 6.97 -11.24 -2.93
N LEU A 253 6.70 -10.06 -2.35
CA LEU A 253 6.67 -8.79 -3.09
C LEU A 253 8.08 -8.20 -3.28
N LEU A 254 9.06 -8.55 -2.43
CA LEU A 254 10.41 -8.07 -2.55
C LEU A 254 11.12 -8.68 -3.78
N LEU A 255 11.97 -7.91 -4.41
CA LEU A 255 12.76 -8.37 -5.55
C LEU A 255 13.65 -9.56 -5.16
N SER A 256 13.63 -10.62 -5.96
CA SER A 256 14.38 -11.88 -5.72
C SER A 256 15.75 -11.88 -6.34
N GLU A 257 15.96 -11.11 -7.43
CA GLU A 257 17.23 -10.98 -8.17
C GLU A 257 17.52 -9.51 -8.47
#